data_bacbb2524cc36ca85fa602c6c8330bfc
#
_entry.id   bacbb2524cc36ca85fa602c6c8330bfc
#
_cell.length_a   1.000
_cell.length_b   1.000
_cell.length_c   1.000
_cell.angle_alpha   90.00
_cell.angle_beta   90.00
_cell.angle_gamma   90.00
#
_symmetry.space_group_name_H-M   'P 1'
#
loop_
_entity.id
_entity.type
_entity.pdbx_description
1 polymer ?
#
loop_
_entity_poly.entity_id
_entity_poly.type
_entity_poly.pdbx_seq_one_letter_code
_entity_poly.pdbx_strand_id
1 'polypeptide(L)'
;MIKNSIIALLISILLTTNLYSAGSDGGDNSSKVKSDYDKAVTHIKSAKKYEKKGKLEKAKKRYNKAQKLLLKSNKKKPNQADTLNYLGFTTRKLGDFENGEKYYLLGLEIEPNHEGINEYLGELYVATNRLDLAKERLK
;
A
#
# COMPACT_ATOMS: atom_id res chain seq x y z
N MET A 1 -65.21 29.92 -49.76
CA MET A 1 -65.79 29.27 -48.59
C MET A 1 -64.64 29.03 -47.59
N ILE A 2 -64.70 29.77 -46.56
CA ILE A 2 -63.62 29.93 -45.55
C ILE A 2 -63.78 28.89 -44.49
N LYS A 3 -62.72 28.14 -44.17
CA LYS A 3 -62.68 27.33 -42.96
C LYS A 3 -61.53 27.75 -42.11
N ASN A 4 -61.87 28.43 -41.07
CA ASN A 4 -60.96 28.82 -39.99
C ASN A 4 -60.39 27.61 -39.28
N SER A 5 -59.09 27.45 -39.24
CA SER A 5 -58.43 26.59 -38.31
C SER A 5 -57.79 27.40 -37.21
N ILE A 6 -58.36 27.31 -36.06
CA ILE A 6 -57.86 27.92 -34.84
C ILE A 6 -56.67 27.08 -34.39
N ILE A 7 -55.48 27.67 -34.46
CA ILE A 7 -54.26 27.09 -33.87
C ILE A 7 -54.26 27.43 -32.39
N ALA A 8 -54.61 26.44 -31.58
CA ALA A 8 -54.47 26.53 -30.13
C ALA A 8 -52.98 26.46 -29.77
N LEU A 9 -52.41 27.59 -29.39
CA LEU A 9 -51.08 27.67 -28.86
C LEU A 9 -51.08 27.15 -27.42
N LEU A 10 -50.68 25.90 -27.23
CA LEU A 10 -50.43 25.34 -25.90
C LEU A 10 -49.08 25.84 -25.42
N ILE A 11 -49.09 26.86 -24.59
CA ILE A 11 -47.94 27.27 -23.80
C ILE A 11 -47.78 26.27 -22.67
N SER A 12 -46.90 25.31 -22.87
CA SER A 12 -46.45 24.44 -21.77
C SER A 12 -45.47 25.23 -20.90
N ILE A 13 -45.98 25.67 -19.77
CA ILE A 13 -45.16 26.23 -18.70
C ILE A 13 -44.34 25.09 -18.12
N LEU A 14 -43.04 25.03 -18.48
CA LEU A 14 -42.07 24.19 -17.78
C LEU A 14 -41.84 24.80 -16.40
N LEU A 15 -42.53 24.25 -15.41
CA LEU A 15 -42.12 24.43 -14.01
C LEU A 15 -40.78 23.71 -13.83
N THR A 16 -39.69 24.45 -13.88
CA THR A 16 -38.41 23.97 -13.36
C THR A 16 -38.51 23.94 -11.84
N THR A 17 -38.90 22.83 -11.32
CA THR A 17 -38.69 22.53 -9.90
C THR A 17 -37.19 22.39 -9.69
N ASN A 18 -36.54 23.44 -9.19
CA ASN A 18 -35.26 23.32 -8.56
C ASN A 18 -35.43 22.37 -7.33
N LEU A 19 -35.22 21.07 -7.55
CA LEU A 19 -34.92 20.17 -6.48
C LEU A 19 -33.59 20.61 -5.88
N TYR A 20 -33.67 21.42 -4.85
CA TYR A 20 -32.61 21.53 -3.88
C TYR A 20 -32.41 20.10 -3.33
N SER A 21 -31.51 19.36 -3.92
CA SER A 21 -30.96 18.18 -3.29
C SER A 21 -30.25 18.69 -2.06
N ALA A 22 -30.90 18.61 -0.92
CA ALA A 22 -30.25 18.67 0.36
C ALA A 22 -29.08 17.69 0.29
N GLY A 23 -27.86 18.20 0.32
CA GLY A 23 -26.66 17.41 0.37
C GLY A 23 -26.77 16.49 1.58
N SER A 24 -27.23 15.26 1.33
CA SER A 24 -26.94 14.15 2.18
C SER A 24 -25.40 14.05 2.09
N ASP A 25 -24.75 14.48 3.14
CA ASP A 25 -23.38 14.11 3.48
C ASP A 25 -23.36 12.60 3.69
N GLY A 26 -23.55 11.91 2.61
CA GLY A 26 -23.31 10.50 2.46
C GLY A 26 -21.81 10.34 2.42
N GLY A 27 -21.19 10.25 3.60
CA GLY A 27 -19.83 9.79 3.69
C GLY A 27 -19.71 8.55 2.83
N ASP A 28 -18.94 8.66 1.74
CA ASP A 28 -18.58 7.56 0.87
C ASP A 28 -17.80 6.53 1.70
N ASN A 29 -18.55 5.72 2.42
CA ASN A 29 -18.06 4.57 3.16
C ASN A 29 -17.90 3.40 2.18
N SER A 30 -17.42 3.70 0.96
CA SER A 30 -16.83 2.70 0.11
C SER A 30 -15.59 2.24 0.83
N SER A 31 -15.69 1.17 1.60
CA SER A 31 -14.57 0.51 2.24
C SER A 31 -13.61 0.08 1.13
N LYS A 32 -12.67 0.99 0.80
CA LYS A 32 -11.68 0.78 -0.25
C LYS A 32 -10.99 -0.54 0.04
N VAL A 33 -11.24 -1.53 -0.79
CA VAL A 33 -10.69 -2.89 -0.60
C VAL A 33 -9.18 -2.76 -0.50
N LYS A 34 -8.64 -3.06 0.70
CA LYS A 34 -7.19 -2.95 0.95
C LYS A 34 -6.42 -3.81 -0.05
N SER A 35 -5.40 -3.23 -0.66
CA SER A 35 -4.49 -3.94 -1.54
C SER A 35 -3.73 -5.06 -0.81
N ASP A 36 -3.14 -5.99 -1.56
CA ASP A 36 -2.28 -7.02 -0.96
C ASP A 36 -1.10 -6.39 -0.20
N TYR A 37 -0.56 -5.26 -0.69
CA TYR A 37 0.46 -4.45 -0.02
C TYR A 37 -0.04 -3.89 1.32
N ASP A 38 -1.19 -3.23 1.36
CA ASP A 38 -1.74 -2.65 2.59
C ASP A 38 -2.02 -3.71 3.66
N LYS A 39 -2.53 -4.87 3.24
CA LYS A 39 -2.73 -6.03 4.13
C LYS A 39 -1.40 -6.53 4.68
N ALA A 40 -0.36 -6.59 3.85
CA ALA A 40 0.99 -6.98 4.27
C ALA A 40 1.55 -6.01 5.32
N VAL A 41 1.47 -4.71 5.07
CA VAL A 41 1.90 -3.66 6.02
C VAL A 41 1.17 -3.81 7.36
N THR A 42 -0.14 -4.12 7.33
CA THR A 42 -0.91 -4.39 8.55
C THR A 42 -0.36 -5.59 9.33
N HIS A 43 0.02 -6.66 8.62
CA HIS A 43 0.65 -7.83 9.25
C HIS A 43 2.03 -7.51 9.81
N ILE A 44 2.85 -6.71 9.12
CA ILE A 44 4.17 -6.27 9.62
C ILE A 44 4.01 -5.46 10.91
N LYS A 45 3.09 -4.50 10.95
CA LYS A 45 2.81 -3.72 12.17
C LYS A 45 2.41 -4.64 13.34
N SER A 46 1.58 -5.64 13.07
CA SER A 46 1.17 -6.63 14.07
C SER A 46 2.35 -7.50 14.53
N ALA A 47 3.23 -7.92 13.60
CA ALA A 47 4.43 -8.70 13.92
C ALA A 47 5.37 -7.92 14.85
N LYS A 48 5.70 -6.68 14.49
CA LYS A 48 6.54 -5.77 15.32
C LYS A 48 5.94 -5.61 16.73
N LYS A 49 4.61 -5.53 16.87
CA LYS A 49 3.94 -5.46 18.17
C LYS A 49 4.09 -6.77 18.98
N TYR A 50 4.08 -7.94 18.31
CA TYR A 50 4.31 -9.21 18.97
C TYR A 50 5.78 -9.38 19.40
N GLU A 51 6.75 -8.95 18.58
CA GLU A 51 8.17 -8.95 18.94
C GLU A 51 8.42 -8.13 20.21
N LYS A 52 7.90 -6.88 20.26
CA LYS A 52 8.01 -6.03 21.46
C LYS A 52 7.45 -6.67 22.74
N LYS A 53 6.54 -7.63 22.60
CA LYS A 53 5.94 -8.39 23.71
C LYS A 53 6.62 -9.75 23.94
N GLY A 54 7.75 -10.03 23.28
CA GLY A 54 8.44 -11.32 23.38
C GLY A 54 7.68 -12.50 22.76
N LYS A 55 6.59 -12.26 22.02
CA LYS A 55 5.76 -13.32 21.42
C LYS A 55 6.28 -13.71 20.04
N LEU A 56 7.51 -14.23 19.97
CA LEU A 56 8.27 -14.44 18.75
C LEU A 56 7.56 -15.34 17.72
N GLU A 57 6.96 -16.44 18.17
CA GLU A 57 6.22 -17.34 17.28
C GLU A 57 5.00 -16.65 16.62
N LYS A 58 4.31 -15.78 17.37
CA LYS A 58 3.21 -14.99 16.81
C LYS A 58 3.72 -13.95 15.80
N ALA A 59 4.86 -13.33 16.08
CA ALA A 59 5.51 -12.40 15.16
C ALA A 59 5.90 -13.11 13.87
N LYS A 60 6.57 -14.27 13.95
CA LYS A 60 6.98 -15.08 12.81
C LYS A 60 5.79 -15.47 11.92
N LYS A 61 4.68 -15.90 12.51
CA LYS A 61 3.43 -16.20 11.75
C LYS A 61 2.91 -14.97 11.00
N ARG A 62 3.02 -13.79 11.58
CA ARG A 62 2.60 -12.53 10.94
C ARG A 62 3.56 -12.11 9.82
N TYR A 63 4.87 -12.24 10.01
CA TYR A 63 5.86 -11.98 8.95
C TYR A 63 5.67 -12.91 7.76
N ASN A 64 5.41 -14.20 7.96
CA ASN A 64 5.11 -15.15 6.89
C ASN A 64 3.86 -14.73 6.08
N LYS A 65 2.79 -14.28 6.78
CA LYS A 65 1.58 -13.79 6.08
C LYS A 65 1.87 -12.53 5.27
N ALA A 66 2.64 -11.60 5.83
CA ALA A 66 3.05 -10.38 5.13
C ALA A 66 3.87 -10.71 3.88
N GLN A 67 4.88 -11.57 4.00
CA GLN A 67 5.74 -11.96 2.89
C GLN A 67 4.94 -12.55 1.72
N LYS A 68 4.01 -13.47 2.01
CA LYS A 68 3.14 -14.05 0.96
C LYS A 68 2.33 -12.98 0.21
N LEU A 69 1.78 -11.99 0.93
CA LEU A 69 1.03 -10.89 0.34
C LEU A 69 1.93 -9.95 -0.46
N LEU A 70 3.16 -9.68 0.02
CA LEU A 70 4.13 -8.86 -0.70
C LEU A 70 4.60 -9.53 -1.99
N LEU A 71 4.86 -10.83 -1.98
CA LEU A 71 5.18 -11.59 -3.20
C LEU A 71 4.06 -11.50 -4.22
N LYS A 72 2.81 -11.61 -3.77
CA LYS A 72 1.65 -11.44 -4.65
C LYS A 72 1.51 -10.01 -5.16
N SER A 73 1.78 -9.02 -4.32
CA SER A 73 1.79 -7.61 -4.72
C SER A 73 2.88 -7.35 -5.76
N ASN A 74 4.11 -7.84 -5.53
CA ASN A 74 5.23 -7.68 -6.44
C ASN A 74 5.00 -8.38 -7.79
N LYS A 75 4.31 -9.53 -7.81
CA LYS A 75 3.91 -10.19 -9.06
C LYS A 75 2.93 -9.36 -9.88
N LYS A 76 2.00 -8.66 -9.21
CA LYS A 76 1.01 -7.81 -9.89
C LYS A 76 1.58 -6.47 -10.36
N LYS A 77 2.45 -5.88 -9.54
CA LYS A 77 3.12 -4.60 -9.80
C LYS A 77 4.59 -4.75 -9.44
N PRO A 78 5.43 -5.21 -10.38
CA PRO A 78 6.85 -5.35 -10.14
C PRO A 78 7.54 -3.98 -10.02
N ASN A 79 8.78 -4.00 -9.57
CA ASN A 79 9.64 -2.82 -9.51
C ASN A 79 9.07 -1.66 -8.67
N GLN A 80 8.48 -1.98 -7.53
CA GLN A 80 8.07 -0.99 -6.53
C GLN A 80 9.05 -1.04 -5.36
N ALA A 81 9.83 0.02 -5.16
CA ALA A 81 10.85 0.09 -4.11
C ALA A 81 10.29 -0.20 -2.72
N ASP A 82 9.14 0.37 -2.37
CA ASP A 82 8.43 0.08 -1.13
C ASP A 82 8.09 -1.40 -0.93
N THR A 83 7.65 -2.08 -1.99
CA THR A 83 7.33 -3.51 -1.94
C THR A 83 8.59 -4.34 -1.72
N LEU A 84 9.68 -4.00 -2.42
CA LEU A 84 10.99 -4.64 -2.25
C LEU A 84 11.58 -4.38 -0.88
N ASN A 85 11.42 -3.18 -0.34
CA ASN A 85 11.79 -2.83 1.04
C ASN A 85 11.14 -3.80 2.05
N TYR A 86 9.83 -3.97 1.99
CA TYR A 86 9.14 -4.87 2.90
C TYR A 86 9.36 -6.36 2.61
N LEU A 87 9.65 -6.75 1.36
CA LEU A 87 10.14 -8.10 1.05
C LEU A 87 11.48 -8.35 1.72
N GLY A 88 12.45 -7.44 1.59
CA GLY A 88 13.73 -7.51 2.27
C GLY A 88 13.55 -7.61 3.78
N PHE A 89 12.74 -6.73 4.35
CA PHE A 89 12.46 -6.71 5.79
C PHE A 89 11.86 -8.03 6.29
N THR A 90 10.79 -8.52 5.66
CA THR A 90 10.12 -9.74 6.11
C THR A 90 11.00 -10.99 5.93
N THR A 91 11.75 -11.05 4.83
CA THR A 91 12.68 -12.14 4.52
C THR A 91 13.80 -12.21 5.56
N ARG A 92 14.42 -11.07 5.90
CA ARG A 92 15.40 -10.94 6.97
C ARG A 92 14.82 -11.34 8.33
N LYS A 93 13.62 -10.88 8.67
CA LYS A 93 12.94 -11.21 9.94
C LYS A 93 12.58 -12.69 10.07
N LEU A 94 12.49 -13.39 8.96
CA LEU A 94 12.32 -14.86 8.91
C LEU A 94 13.64 -15.63 8.95
N GLY A 95 14.78 -14.93 8.98
CA GLY A 95 16.12 -15.51 9.13
C GLY A 95 16.90 -15.65 7.82
N ASP A 96 16.33 -15.30 6.70
CA ASP A 96 17.00 -15.36 5.38
C ASP A 96 17.64 -14.00 5.06
N PHE A 97 18.85 -13.79 5.57
CA PHE A 97 19.59 -12.54 5.39
C PHE A 97 20.04 -12.34 3.94
N GLU A 98 20.44 -13.42 3.26
CA GLU A 98 20.95 -13.34 1.90
C GLU A 98 19.87 -12.86 0.91
N ASN A 99 18.70 -13.49 0.90
CA ASN A 99 17.61 -13.06 0.03
C ASN A 99 17.00 -11.73 0.52
N GLY A 100 17.04 -11.43 1.81
CA GLY A 100 16.66 -10.13 2.34
C GLY A 100 17.50 -9.01 1.75
N GLU A 101 18.83 -9.19 1.72
CA GLU A 101 19.76 -8.24 1.09
C GLU A 101 19.49 -8.07 -0.40
N LYS A 102 19.26 -9.15 -1.15
CA LYS A 102 18.96 -9.08 -2.59
C LYS A 102 17.73 -8.19 -2.87
N TYR A 103 16.67 -8.32 -2.07
CA TYR A 103 15.49 -7.46 -2.22
C TYR A 103 15.80 -5.99 -1.97
N TYR A 104 16.61 -5.68 -0.96
CA TYR A 104 17.02 -4.30 -0.69
C TYR A 104 17.85 -3.72 -1.83
N LEU A 105 18.83 -4.48 -2.33
CA LEU A 105 19.66 -4.02 -3.44
C LEU A 105 18.84 -3.76 -4.71
N LEU A 106 17.90 -4.66 -5.06
CA LEU A 106 16.97 -4.44 -6.17
C LEU A 106 16.12 -3.17 -5.96
N GLY A 107 15.71 -2.90 -4.72
CA GLY A 107 14.97 -1.67 -4.41
C GLY A 107 15.81 -0.42 -4.60
N LEU A 108 17.11 -0.45 -4.26
CA LEU A 108 18.03 0.67 -4.46
C LEU A 108 18.45 0.87 -5.92
N GLU A 109 18.36 -0.15 -6.77
CA GLU A 109 18.51 0.03 -8.21
C GLU A 109 17.37 0.89 -8.79
N ILE A 110 16.18 0.82 -8.20
CA ILE A 110 15.00 1.59 -8.61
C ILE A 110 15.02 2.98 -7.96
N GLU A 111 15.26 3.03 -6.66
CA GLU A 111 15.24 4.24 -5.84
C GLU A 111 16.48 4.30 -4.92
N PRO A 112 17.61 4.82 -5.41
CA PRO A 112 18.90 4.80 -4.67
C PRO A 112 18.84 5.49 -3.30
N ASN A 113 17.99 6.49 -3.14
CA ASN A 113 17.85 7.28 -1.91
C ASN A 113 16.66 6.84 -1.04
N HIS A 114 16.12 5.65 -1.24
CA HIS A 114 14.99 5.16 -0.45
C HIS A 114 15.39 4.98 1.01
N GLU A 115 14.91 5.86 1.88
CA GLU A 115 15.31 5.91 3.30
C GLU A 115 15.12 4.59 4.03
N GLY A 116 13.91 4.00 3.92
CA GLY A 116 13.61 2.74 4.59
C GLY A 116 14.45 1.55 4.13
N ILE A 117 14.89 1.51 2.86
CA ILE A 117 15.79 0.48 2.37
C ILE A 117 17.19 0.69 2.93
N ASN A 118 17.71 1.92 2.89
CA ASN A 118 19.04 2.23 3.43
C ASN A 118 19.11 1.93 4.94
N GLU A 119 18.06 2.28 5.70
CA GLU A 119 17.94 1.96 7.12
C GLU A 119 17.99 0.43 7.36
N TYR A 120 17.09 -0.32 6.72
CA TYR A 120 16.99 -1.76 6.97
C TYR A 120 18.14 -2.58 6.40
N LEU A 121 18.75 -2.14 5.32
CA LEU A 121 19.98 -2.73 4.79
C LEU A 121 21.15 -2.45 5.74
N GLY A 122 21.25 -1.24 6.29
CA GLY A 122 22.20 -0.92 7.35
C GLY A 122 22.06 -1.84 8.56
N GLU A 123 20.83 -2.03 9.07
CA GLU A 123 20.54 -2.98 10.15
C GLU A 123 20.95 -4.43 9.78
N LEU A 124 20.71 -4.86 8.53
CA LEU A 124 21.11 -6.18 8.06
C LEU A 124 22.64 -6.33 8.09
N TYR A 125 23.37 -5.31 7.65
CA TYR A 125 24.82 -5.33 7.66
C TYR A 125 25.39 -5.34 9.08
N VAL A 126 24.79 -4.62 10.01
CA VAL A 126 25.13 -4.73 11.44
C VAL A 126 24.90 -6.16 11.96
N ALA A 127 23.74 -6.73 11.68
CA ALA A 127 23.38 -8.09 12.12
C ALA A 127 24.28 -9.19 11.54
N THR A 128 24.91 -8.93 10.40
CA THR A 128 25.85 -9.84 9.72
C THR A 128 27.32 -9.46 9.92
N ASN A 129 27.61 -8.55 10.85
CA ASN A 129 28.94 -8.05 11.18
C ASN A 129 29.72 -7.39 10.02
N ARG A 130 28.98 -6.78 9.08
CA ARG A 130 29.52 -6.04 7.92
C ARG A 130 29.46 -4.53 8.21
N LEU A 131 30.19 -4.08 9.23
CA LEU A 131 30.06 -2.75 9.82
C LEU A 131 30.43 -1.62 8.88
N ASP A 132 31.41 -1.82 7.97
CA ASP A 132 31.79 -0.78 7.01
C ASP A 132 30.66 -0.51 6.00
N LEU A 133 30.02 -1.57 5.49
CA LEU A 133 28.84 -1.44 4.63
C LEU A 133 27.65 -0.78 5.37
N ALA A 134 27.49 -1.08 6.66
CA ALA A 134 26.46 -0.42 7.47
C ALA A 134 26.67 1.09 7.56
N LYS A 135 27.91 1.54 7.79
CA LYS A 135 28.26 2.97 7.85
C LYS A 135 27.98 3.70 6.54
N GLU A 136 28.17 3.03 5.39
CA GLU A 136 27.87 3.62 4.09
C GLU A 136 26.38 3.88 3.89
N ARG A 137 25.50 3.06 4.50
CA ARG A 137 24.06 3.23 4.41
C ARG A 137 23.49 4.34 5.31
N LEU A 138 24.22 4.72 6.35
CA LEU A 138 23.78 5.71 7.35
C LEU A 138 24.34 7.12 7.08
N LYS A 139 24.96 7.35 5.94
CA LYS A 139 25.41 8.67 5.47
C LYS A 139 24.28 9.38 4.71
#